data_78e4528c2c395efdffa4739d1d798568
#
_entry.id   78e4528c2c395efdffa4739d1d798568
#
_cell.length_a   1.000
_cell.length_b   1.000
_cell.length_c   1.000
_cell.angle_alpha   90.00
_cell.angle_beta   90.00
_cell.angle_gamma   90.00
#
_symmetry.space_group_name_H-M   'P 1'
#
loop_
_entity.id
_entity.type
_entity.pdbx_description
1 polymer ?
#
loop_
_entity_poly.entity_id
_entity_poly.type
_entity_poly.pdbx_seq_one_letter_code
_entity_poly.pdbx_strand_id
1 'polypeptide(L)'
;VEVQRVWTFLAANRGTSLRIANYLSFLWSVWVLAPFQPRPDILIATSPQFFCGWAGVIQKWVFRILRPWSQRRIPLVLEIRDIWPESIQAVGALRGRAVLAVLRWLEKTMYQQADWIVTVGEGYKRQLMERGVPESKIEVIPNGVDWDILAGATHEGAQAIRKQYDLANRFVCGYLGTIGMACGLEVVLKAAKRCQKDPALSSVLFLIVGDGAVRASLQEQAVTQGLTNVQFIGRVSKEQIPDWLQVCDACLVHLKSQPLFETVLPSKIFEAFGMSKPIILGVRGEAAKLVELAGGGLVIEPENADELVEAVRWMMVHPEQSHQMGHDGCAWVRRHYDRDHLSDRYLELLDRWRADGGVGKKDL
;
A
#
# COMPACT_ATOMS: atom_id res chain seq x y z
N VAL A 1 -23.70 -5.80 6.31
CA VAL A 1 -22.47 -6.59 6.55
C VAL A 1 -22.40 -6.92 8.03
N GLU A 2 -22.36 -8.21 8.37
CA GLU A 2 -22.12 -8.66 9.75
C GLU A 2 -20.61 -8.69 10.01
N VAL A 3 -20.17 -8.08 11.12
CA VAL A 3 -18.76 -7.99 11.49
C VAL A 3 -18.55 -8.76 12.80
N GLN A 4 -17.78 -9.84 12.74
CA GLN A 4 -17.37 -10.58 13.92
C GLN A 4 -15.93 -10.21 14.30
N ARG A 5 -15.74 -9.73 15.52
CA ARG A 5 -14.42 -9.39 16.06
C ARG A 5 -13.91 -10.55 16.90
N VAL A 6 -12.71 -11.00 16.63
CA VAL A 6 -12.04 -12.04 17.40
C VAL A 6 -11.02 -11.44 18.35
N TRP A 7 -10.76 -12.15 19.45
CA TRP A 7 -9.72 -11.73 20.38
C TRP A 7 -8.33 -11.79 19.74
N THR A 8 -7.52 -10.78 20.01
CA THR A 8 -6.11 -10.74 19.62
C THR A 8 -5.27 -10.19 20.75
N PHE A 9 -4.07 -10.71 20.91
CA PHE A 9 -3.08 -10.17 21.84
C PHE A 9 -2.65 -8.78 21.38
N LEU A 10 -3.04 -7.76 22.15
CA LEU A 10 -2.70 -6.38 21.81
C LEU A 10 -1.22 -6.12 22.14
N ALA A 11 -0.40 -5.92 21.13
CA ALA A 11 0.97 -5.51 21.27
C ALA A 11 1.19 -4.16 20.58
N ALA A 12 1.90 -3.26 21.27
CA ALA A 12 2.41 -2.07 20.62
C ALA A 12 3.33 -2.50 19.44
N ASN A 13 3.39 -1.71 18.37
CA ASN A 13 4.22 -1.99 17.18
C ASN A 13 5.75 -1.96 17.47
N ARG A 14 6.16 -2.51 18.60
CA ARG A 14 7.53 -2.55 19.08
C ARG A 14 7.97 -4.01 19.25
N GLY A 15 9.00 -4.41 18.52
CA GLY A 15 9.60 -5.74 18.62
C GLY A 15 8.92 -6.82 17.75
N THR A 16 9.75 -7.69 17.16
CA THR A 16 9.30 -8.75 16.23
C THR A 16 8.51 -9.86 16.96
N SER A 17 8.92 -10.26 18.16
CA SER A 17 8.30 -11.34 18.93
C SER A 17 6.87 -11.01 19.35
N LEU A 18 6.61 -9.81 19.83
CA LEU A 18 5.27 -9.38 20.22
C LEU A 18 4.32 -9.29 19.01
N ARG A 19 4.83 -8.89 17.85
CA ARG A 19 4.07 -8.87 16.60
C ARG A 19 3.70 -10.28 16.15
N ILE A 20 4.62 -11.24 16.26
CA ILE A 20 4.36 -12.65 15.97
C ILE A 20 3.29 -13.20 16.93
N ALA A 21 3.39 -12.90 18.22
CA ALA A 21 2.39 -13.30 19.21
C ALA A 21 0.99 -12.73 18.89
N ASN A 22 0.91 -11.45 18.49
CA ASN A 22 -0.34 -10.86 18.02
C ASN A 22 -0.91 -11.61 16.81
N TYR A 23 -0.09 -11.93 15.82
CA TYR A 23 -0.52 -12.62 14.61
C TYR A 23 -0.97 -14.07 14.87
N LEU A 24 -0.25 -14.80 15.73
CA LEU A 24 -0.62 -16.16 16.11
C LEU A 24 -1.88 -16.20 16.97
N SER A 25 -2.08 -15.20 17.84
CA SER A 25 -3.31 -15.09 18.64
C SER A 25 -4.55 -14.89 17.77
N PHE A 26 -4.44 -14.09 16.71
CA PHE A 26 -5.50 -13.94 15.72
C PHE A 26 -5.81 -15.29 15.04
N LEU A 27 -4.78 -15.97 14.53
CA LEU A 27 -4.94 -17.27 13.88
C LEU A 27 -5.62 -18.29 14.80
N TRP A 28 -5.19 -18.35 16.07
CA TRP A 28 -5.78 -19.22 17.09
C TRP A 28 -7.27 -18.89 17.33
N SER A 29 -7.60 -17.61 17.50
CA SER A 29 -8.99 -17.18 17.73
C SER A 29 -9.90 -17.53 16.56
N VAL A 30 -9.44 -17.32 15.32
CA VAL A 30 -10.18 -17.71 14.12
C VAL A 30 -10.37 -19.22 14.06
N TRP A 31 -9.33 -20.00 14.37
CA TRP A 31 -9.42 -21.47 14.37
C TRP A 31 -10.44 -22.01 15.37
N VAL A 32 -10.44 -21.48 16.61
CA VAL A 32 -11.39 -21.89 17.67
C VAL A 32 -12.83 -21.53 17.30
N LEU A 33 -13.05 -20.40 16.65
CA LEU A 33 -14.39 -19.92 16.28
C LEU A 33 -14.89 -20.49 14.94
N ALA A 34 -14.03 -21.00 14.09
CA ALA A 34 -14.38 -21.53 12.77
C ALA A 34 -15.52 -22.56 12.79
N PRO A 35 -15.57 -23.55 13.72
CA PRO A 35 -16.64 -24.54 13.75
C PRO A 35 -18.04 -23.97 14.00
N PHE A 36 -18.12 -22.83 14.67
CA PHE A 36 -19.37 -22.18 15.07
C PHE A 36 -19.90 -21.18 14.03
N GLN A 37 -19.16 -20.97 12.95
CA GLN A 37 -19.56 -20.05 11.90
C GLN A 37 -20.57 -20.71 10.93
N PRO A 38 -21.51 -19.94 10.37
CA PRO A 38 -22.31 -20.41 9.26
C PRO A 38 -21.40 -20.77 8.09
N ARG A 39 -21.80 -21.79 7.31
CA ARG A 39 -21.02 -22.19 6.15
C ARG A 39 -21.11 -21.12 5.07
N PRO A 40 -19.98 -20.53 4.62
CA PRO A 40 -19.98 -19.57 3.53
C PRO A 40 -20.04 -20.26 2.16
N ASP A 41 -20.50 -19.54 1.14
CA ASP A 41 -20.41 -19.98 -0.25
C ASP A 41 -18.98 -19.84 -0.79
N ILE A 42 -18.23 -18.84 -0.32
CA ILE A 42 -16.85 -18.57 -0.68
C ILE A 42 -16.08 -18.01 0.53
N LEU A 43 -14.81 -18.36 0.67
CA LEU A 43 -13.91 -17.82 1.66
C LEU A 43 -12.95 -16.85 0.98
N ILE A 44 -12.81 -15.64 1.53
CA ILE A 44 -11.81 -14.67 1.10
C ILE A 44 -10.87 -14.43 2.27
N ALA A 45 -9.57 -14.59 2.04
CA ALA A 45 -8.54 -14.30 3.03
C ALA A 45 -7.50 -13.35 2.44
N THR A 46 -7.25 -12.23 3.12
CA THR A 46 -6.38 -11.18 2.61
C THR A 46 -5.06 -11.07 3.38
N SER A 47 -3.94 -10.90 2.66
CA SER A 47 -2.69 -10.42 3.21
C SER A 47 -2.67 -8.87 3.13
N PRO A 48 -1.88 -8.12 3.91
CA PRO A 48 -0.45 -8.36 4.13
C PRO A 48 -0.09 -9.22 5.34
N GLN A 49 -1.01 -9.54 6.22
CA GLN A 49 -0.68 -10.40 7.33
C GLN A 49 -0.70 -11.86 6.91
N PHE A 50 0.47 -12.50 6.87
CA PHE A 50 0.66 -13.89 6.44
C PHE A 50 -0.32 -14.89 7.10
N PHE A 51 -0.54 -14.75 8.40
CA PHE A 51 -1.41 -15.65 9.15
C PHE A 51 -2.92 -15.47 8.89
N CYS A 52 -3.32 -14.33 8.28
CA CYS A 52 -4.69 -14.17 7.79
C CYS A 52 -4.98 -15.12 6.61
N GLY A 53 -4.02 -15.26 5.69
CA GLY A 53 -4.14 -16.27 4.62
C GLY A 53 -4.26 -17.69 5.17
N TRP A 54 -3.45 -18.03 6.18
CA TRP A 54 -3.54 -19.31 6.87
C TRP A 54 -4.85 -19.49 7.64
N ALA A 55 -5.43 -18.44 8.20
CA ALA A 55 -6.76 -18.51 8.82
C ALA A 55 -7.81 -18.97 7.80
N GLY A 56 -7.77 -18.46 6.57
CA GLY A 56 -8.64 -18.92 5.48
C GLY A 56 -8.42 -20.38 5.13
N VAL A 57 -7.17 -20.85 5.04
CA VAL A 57 -6.83 -22.26 4.77
C VAL A 57 -7.37 -23.17 5.89
N ILE A 58 -7.16 -22.80 7.15
CA ILE A 58 -7.66 -23.56 8.30
C ILE A 58 -9.18 -23.62 8.32
N GLN A 59 -9.87 -22.50 8.07
CA GLN A 59 -11.32 -22.49 7.96
C GLN A 59 -11.82 -23.43 6.86
N LYS A 60 -11.21 -23.40 5.69
CA LYS A 60 -11.53 -24.31 4.58
C LYS A 60 -11.41 -25.79 5.02
N TRP A 61 -10.34 -26.15 5.76
CA TRP A 61 -10.16 -27.51 6.28
C TRP A 61 -11.19 -27.87 7.35
N VAL A 62 -11.45 -26.97 8.29
CA VAL A 62 -12.46 -27.17 9.34
C VAL A 62 -13.83 -27.44 8.73
N PHE A 63 -14.28 -26.65 7.79
CA PHE A 63 -15.57 -26.87 7.12
C PHE A 63 -15.60 -28.20 6.33
N ARG A 64 -14.47 -28.55 5.71
CA ARG A 64 -14.36 -29.84 5.01
C ARG A 64 -14.46 -31.04 5.95
N ILE A 65 -13.84 -30.96 7.13
CA ILE A 65 -13.83 -32.07 8.13
C ILE A 65 -15.18 -32.18 8.84
N LEU A 66 -15.76 -31.06 9.25
CA LEU A 66 -17.03 -31.07 10.02
C LEU A 66 -18.26 -31.38 9.16
N ARG A 67 -18.18 -31.22 7.85
CA ARG A 67 -19.32 -31.43 6.94
C ARG A 67 -18.89 -32.20 5.68
N PRO A 68 -18.42 -33.46 5.84
CA PRO A 68 -17.88 -34.25 4.73
C PRO A 68 -18.95 -34.63 3.69
N TRP A 69 -20.23 -34.60 4.06
CA TRP A 69 -21.37 -34.93 3.18
C TRP A 69 -21.80 -33.77 2.26
N SER A 70 -21.25 -32.58 2.45
CA SER A 70 -21.56 -31.47 1.55
C SER A 70 -20.89 -31.73 0.20
N GLN A 71 -21.68 -31.93 -0.85
CA GLN A 71 -21.17 -32.12 -2.21
C GLN A 71 -20.46 -30.89 -2.78
N ARG A 72 -20.76 -29.68 -2.28
CA ARG A 72 -20.10 -28.44 -2.73
C ARG A 72 -18.85 -28.16 -1.90
N ARG A 73 -17.73 -28.00 -2.57
CA ARG A 73 -16.51 -27.45 -1.96
C ARG A 73 -16.72 -25.96 -1.67
N ILE A 74 -16.10 -25.47 -0.59
CA ILE A 74 -16.02 -24.03 -0.33
C ILE A 74 -14.74 -23.53 -1.00
N PRO A 75 -14.81 -22.69 -2.03
CA PRO A 75 -13.63 -22.12 -2.64
C PRO A 75 -12.94 -21.12 -1.70
N LEU A 76 -11.62 -21.11 -1.75
CA LEU A 76 -10.78 -20.16 -1.04
C LEU A 76 -10.11 -19.22 -2.04
N VAL A 77 -10.40 -17.94 -1.93
CA VAL A 77 -9.72 -16.85 -2.64
C VAL A 77 -8.68 -16.23 -1.69
N LEU A 78 -7.43 -16.19 -2.12
CA LEU A 78 -6.39 -15.45 -1.41
C LEU A 78 -6.16 -14.10 -2.10
N GLU A 79 -6.29 -13.02 -1.36
CA GLU A 79 -5.85 -11.70 -1.80
C GLU A 79 -4.41 -11.48 -1.37
N ILE A 80 -3.48 -11.43 -2.32
CA ILE A 80 -2.06 -11.20 -2.08
C ILE A 80 -1.75 -9.74 -2.37
N ARG A 81 -1.62 -8.97 -1.29
CA ARG A 81 -1.28 -7.55 -1.32
C ARG A 81 0.18 -7.27 -0.97
N ASP A 82 0.89 -8.29 -0.52
CA ASP A 82 2.31 -8.23 -0.18
C ASP A 82 2.93 -9.63 -0.29
N ILE A 83 4.13 -9.71 -0.83
CA ILE A 83 4.85 -10.97 -1.04
C ILE A 83 5.71 -11.28 0.17
N TRP A 84 5.29 -12.25 0.94
CA TRP A 84 6.00 -12.81 2.09
C TRP A 84 6.84 -14.01 1.65
N PRO A 85 7.95 -14.32 2.35
CA PRO A 85 8.61 -13.56 3.44
C PRO A 85 9.55 -12.47 2.96
N GLU A 86 9.68 -12.26 1.65
CA GLU A 86 10.65 -11.36 1.04
C GLU A 86 10.44 -9.89 1.45
N SER A 87 9.18 -9.44 1.59
CA SER A 87 8.89 -8.07 2.04
C SER A 87 9.48 -7.76 3.43
N ILE A 88 9.44 -8.74 4.35
CA ILE A 88 10.03 -8.59 5.68
C ILE A 88 11.56 -8.68 5.63
N GLN A 89 12.09 -9.52 4.75
CA GLN A 89 13.53 -9.63 4.54
C GLN A 89 14.11 -8.36 3.92
N ALA A 90 13.42 -7.77 2.95
CA ALA A 90 13.84 -6.53 2.28
C ALA A 90 14.00 -5.35 3.25
N VAL A 91 13.19 -5.29 4.31
CA VAL A 91 13.33 -4.27 5.37
C VAL A 91 14.26 -4.69 6.52
N GLY A 92 14.92 -5.86 6.41
CA GLY A 92 15.90 -6.33 7.39
C GLY A 92 15.34 -6.82 8.73
N ALA A 93 14.02 -7.05 8.80
CA ALA A 93 13.32 -7.41 10.04
C ALA A 93 13.40 -8.91 10.38
N LEU A 94 13.82 -9.76 9.45
CA LEU A 94 13.98 -11.22 9.64
C LEU A 94 15.35 -11.69 9.11
N ARG A 95 16.10 -12.37 9.98
CA ARG A 95 17.41 -12.95 9.66
C ARG A 95 17.41 -14.40 10.12
N GLY A 96 17.67 -15.34 9.21
CA GLY A 96 17.79 -16.76 9.55
C GLY A 96 17.32 -17.66 8.41
N ARG A 97 18.27 -18.43 7.80
CA ARG A 97 17.99 -19.29 6.63
C ARG A 97 16.91 -20.34 6.92
N ALA A 98 16.92 -20.95 8.11
CA ALA A 98 15.95 -21.98 8.49
C ALA A 98 14.54 -21.41 8.63
N VAL A 99 14.40 -20.25 9.27
CA VAL A 99 13.10 -19.56 9.43
C VAL A 99 12.53 -19.18 8.07
N LEU A 100 13.36 -18.62 7.19
CA LEU A 100 12.94 -18.28 5.83
C LEU A 100 12.52 -19.51 5.02
N ALA A 101 13.21 -20.65 5.16
CA ALA A 101 12.85 -21.90 4.49
C ALA A 101 11.48 -22.41 4.95
N VAL A 102 11.19 -22.36 6.25
CA VAL A 102 9.89 -22.74 6.82
C VAL A 102 8.79 -21.80 6.32
N LEU A 103 9.02 -20.48 6.31
CA LEU A 103 8.04 -19.51 5.84
C LEU A 103 7.75 -19.68 4.35
N ARG A 104 8.74 -19.95 3.52
CA ARG A 104 8.55 -20.25 2.08
C ARG A 104 7.78 -21.53 1.85
N TRP A 105 8.04 -22.56 2.65
CA TRP A 105 7.25 -23.81 2.60
C TRP A 105 5.79 -23.56 2.98
N LEU A 106 5.54 -22.81 4.04
CA LEU A 106 4.20 -22.41 4.45
C LEU A 106 3.51 -21.59 3.37
N GLU A 107 4.21 -20.61 2.78
CA GLU A 107 3.71 -19.77 1.69
C GLU A 107 3.29 -20.64 0.49
N LYS A 108 4.17 -21.50 0.02
CA LYS A 108 3.89 -22.41 -1.10
C LYS A 108 2.66 -23.28 -0.82
N THR A 109 2.57 -23.84 0.39
CA THR A 109 1.41 -24.64 0.80
C THR A 109 0.13 -23.83 0.80
N MET A 110 0.16 -22.59 1.30
CA MET A 110 -0.98 -21.68 1.31
C MET A 110 -1.47 -21.39 -0.13
N TYR A 111 -0.57 -21.11 -1.08
CA TYR A 111 -0.92 -20.92 -2.48
C TYR A 111 -1.49 -22.16 -3.15
N GLN A 112 -1.00 -23.33 -2.79
CA GLN A 112 -1.56 -24.60 -3.27
C GLN A 112 -2.99 -24.86 -2.76
N GLN A 113 -3.30 -24.44 -1.52
CA GLN A 113 -4.62 -24.61 -0.90
C GLN A 113 -5.66 -23.61 -1.41
N ALA A 114 -5.24 -22.48 -1.92
CA ALA A 114 -6.13 -21.51 -2.54
C ALA A 114 -6.71 -22.06 -3.86
N ASP A 115 -7.96 -21.80 -4.13
CA ASP A 115 -8.58 -22.13 -5.42
C ASP A 115 -8.31 -21.02 -6.44
N TRP A 116 -8.34 -19.76 -5.99
CA TRP A 116 -7.95 -18.57 -6.75
C TRP A 116 -7.10 -17.62 -5.91
N ILE A 117 -6.30 -16.82 -6.60
CA ILE A 117 -5.47 -15.79 -6.01
C ILE A 117 -5.78 -14.47 -6.73
N VAL A 118 -6.10 -13.44 -5.95
CA VAL A 118 -6.22 -12.07 -6.43
C VAL A 118 -4.99 -11.29 -5.98
N THR A 119 -4.39 -10.53 -6.87
CA THR A 119 -3.23 -9.69 -6.56
C THR A 119 -3.42 -8.26 -7.07
N VAL A 120 -2.63 -7.34 -6.54
CA VAL A 120 -2.81 -5.89 -6.78
C VAL A 120 -1.97 -5.33 -7.93
N GLY A 121 -1.18 -6.16 -8.62
CA GLY A 121 -0.35 -5.71 -9.74
C GLY A 121 0.23 -6.86 -10.55
N GLU A 122 0.57 -6.58 -11.81
CA GLU A 122 1.15 -7.56 -12.73
C GLU A 122 2.51 -8.09 -12.25
N GLY A 123 3.29 -7.26 -11.54
CA GLY A 123 4.55 -7.69 -10.96
C GLY A 123 4.37 -8.76 -9.89
N TYR A 124 3.34 -8.64 -9.08
CA TYR A 124 3.01 -9.68 -8.12
C TYR A 124 2.52 -10.96 -8.82
N LYS A 125 1.73 -10.83 -9.88
CA LYS A 125 1.33 -11.97 -10.71
C LYS A 125 2.56 -12.72 -11.24
N ARG A 126 3.52 -11.99 -11.85
CA ARG A 126 4.78 -12.60 -12.34
C ARG A 126 5.55 -13.30 -11.22
N GLN A 127 5.72 -12.67 -10.06
CA GLN A 127 6.40 -13.29 -8.92
C GLN A 127 5.70 -14.55 -8.40
N LEU A 128 4.37 -14.57 -8.39
CA LEU A 128 3.61 -15.76 -8.01
C LEU A 128 3.79 -16.90 -9.03
N MET A 129 3.81 -16.58 -10.33
CA MET A 129 4.08 -17.55 -11.40
C MET A 129 5.50 -18.14 -11.28
N GLU A 130 6.50 -17.33 -11.01
CA GLU A 130 7.89 -17.78 -10.75
C GLU A 130 7.99 -18.72 -9.55
N ARG A 131 7.07 -18.61 -8.59
CA ARG A 131 6.93 -19.52 -7.43
C ARG A 131 6.12 -20.78 -7.72
N GLY A 132 5.72 -20.96 -8.99
CA GLY A 132 5.00 -22.13 -9.47
C GLY A 132 3.48 -22.07 -9.24
N VAL A 133 2.90 -20.90 -9.05
CA VAL A 133 1.44 -20.73 -9.07
C VAL A 133 0.98 -20.66 -10.54
N PRO A 134 0.03 -21.49 -10.98
CA PRO A 134 -0.48 -21.46 -12.35
C PRO A 134 -1.11 -20.10 -12.67
N GLU A 135 -0.84 -19.57 -13.87
CA GLU A 135 -1.39 -18.29 -14.32
C GLU A 135 -2.92 -18.27 -14.28
N SER A 136 -3.56 -19.36 -14.69
CA SER A 136 -5.03 -19.53 -14.70
C SER A 136 -5.69 -19.40 -13.32
N LYS A 137 -4.90 -19.40 -12.26
CA LYS A 137 -5.33 -19.27 -10.86
C LYS A 137 -5.20 -17.84 -10.34
N ILE A 138 -4.55 -16.95 -11.10
CA ILE A 138 -4.18 -15.61 -10.64
C ILE A 138 -4.96 -14.55 -11.43
N GLU A 139 -5.70 -13.71 -10.71
CA GLU A 139 -6.35 -12.54 -11.26
C GLU A 139 -5.74 -11.26 -10.68
N VAL A 140 -5.64 -10.21 -11.49
CA VAL A 140 -5.09 -8.93 -11.06
C VAL A 140 -6.22 -7.93 -10.90
N ILE A 141 -6.46 -7.53 -9.66
CA ILE A 141 -7.37 -6.44 -9.30
C ILE A 141 -6.57 -5.39 -8.53
N PRO A 142 -6.13 -4.33 -9.18
CA PRO A 142 -5.31 -3.31 -8.54
C PRO A 142 -6.08 -2.52 -7.49
N ASN A 143 -5.34 -1.79 -6.65
CA ASN A 143 -5.95 -0.77 -5.81
C ASN A 143 -6.52 0.34 -6.71
N GLY A 144 -7.62 0.95 -6.28
CA GLY A 144 -8.28 2.01 -7.03
C GLY A 144 -8.49 3.28 -6.20
N VAL A 145 -8.95 4.32 -6.88
CA VAL A 145 -9.35 5.59 -6.28
C VAL A 145 -10.72 5.43 -5.64
N ASP A 146 -10.84 5.88 -4.40
CA ASP A 146 -12.09 5.99 -3.65
C ASP A 146 -12.60 7.43 -3.78
N TRP A 147 -13.45 7.65 -4.77
CA TRP A 147 -13.94 9.00 -5.11
C TRP A 147 -14.81 9.59 -3.99
N ASP A 148 -15.55 8.76 -3.25
CA ASP A 148 -16.42 9.24 -2.15
C ASP A 148 -15.57 9.84 -1.03
N ILE A 149 -14.41 9.25 -0.73
CA ILE A 149 -13.50 9.80 0.27
C ILE A 149 -12.88 11.09 -0.24
N LEU A 150 -12.44 11.12 -1.50
CA LEU A 150 -11.79 12.30 -2.07
C LEU A 150 -12.75 13.47 -2.26
N ALA A 151 -14.04 13.21 -2.50
CA ALA A 151 -15.09 14.22 -2.56
C ALA A 151 -15.31 14.95 -1.22
N GLY A 152 -14.80 14.39 -0.11
CA GLY A 152 -14.80 15.04 1.20
C GLY A 152 -13.82 16.22 1.33
N ALA A 153 -12.95 16.47 0.34
CA ALA A 153 -12.05 17.61 0.35
C ALA A 153 -12.82 18.95 0.35
N THR A 154 -12.46 19.84 1.27
CA THR A 154 -13.07 21.16 1.37
C THR A 154 -12.04 22.25 1.20
N HIS A 155 -12.42 23.32 0.50
CA HIS A 155 -11.55 24.49 0.37
C HIS A 155 -11.25 25.12 1.75
N GLU A 156 -12.23 25.14 2.62
CA GLU A 156 -12.15 25.67 3.98
C GLU A 156 -11.18 24.84 4.84
N GLY A 157 -11.26 23.49 4.76
CA GLY A 157 -10.34 22.60 5.45
C GLY A 157 -8.89 22.78 5.02
N ALA A 158 -8.65 22.85 3.72
CA ALA A 158 -7.32 23.13 3.18
C ALA A 158 -6.80 24.53 3.58
N GLN A 159 -7.65 25.55 3.56
CA GLN A 159 -7.27 26.90 4.01
C GLN A 159 -6.95 26.94 5.51
N ALA A 160 -7.75 26.26 6.33
CA ALA A 160 -7.49 26.15 7.76
C ALA A 160 -6.12 25.49 8.05
N ILE A 161 -5.79 24.43 7.32
CA ILE A 161 -4.48 23.78 7.41
C ILE A 161 -3.37 24.74 6.97
N ARG A 162 -3.51 25.41 5.81
CA ARG A 162 -2.50 26.38 5.33
C ARG A 162 -2.26 27.48 6.33
N LYS A 163 -3.31 27.98 6.99
CA LYS A 163 -3.20 29.01 8.03
C LYS A 163 -2.55 28.48 9.31
N GLN A 164 -2.98 27.31 9.78
CA GLN A 164 -2.50 26.70 11.03
C GLN A 164 -0.99 26.40 10.97
N TYR A 165 -0.49 26.00 9.81
CA TYR A 165 0.88 25.53 9.62
C TYR A 165 1.77 26.50 8.86
N ASP A 166 1.30 27.74 8.64
CA ASP A 166 2.03 28.81 7.95
C ASP A 166 2.53 28.41 6.54
N LEU A 167 1.60 27.89 5.73
CA LEU A 167 1.89 27.37 4.40
C LEU A 167 1.55 28.36 3.26
N ALA A 168 1.12 29.59 3.56
CA ALA A 168 0.54 30.50 2.57
C ALA A 168 1.47 30.81 1.39
N ASN A 169 2.78 30.99 1.67
CA ASN A 169 3.79 31.32 0.67
C ASN A 169 4.83 30.20 0.50
N ARG A 170 4.43 28.96 0.74
CA ARG A 170 5.30 27.80 0.64
C ARG A 170 4.93 26.94 -0.58
N PHE A 171 5.95 26.41 -1.24
CA PHE A 171 5.79 25.26 -2.11
C PHE A 171 5.83 24.01 -1.24
N VAL A 172 4.70 23.32 -1.14
CA VAL A 172 4.52 22.17 -0.25
C VAL A 172 4.72 20.86 -1.02
N CYS A 173 5.85 20.19 -0.79
CA CYS A 173 6.07 18.82 -1.24
C CYS A 173 5.62 17.86 -0.13
N GLY A 174 4.46 17.22 -0.31
CA GLY A 174 3.82 16.41 0.72
C GLY A 174 4.10 14.93 0.59
N TYR A 175 4.45 14.28 1.70
CA TYR A 175 4.41 12.82 1.85
C TYR A 175 3.28 12.46 2.81
N LEU A 176 2.29 11.69 2.36
CA LEU A 176 1.15 11.29 3.18
C LEU A 176 1.11 9.76 3.35
N GLY A 177 1.04 9.28 4.59
CA GLY A 177 0.83 7.86 4.90
C GLY A 177 1.83 7.27 5.89
N THR A 178 2.00 5.95 5.85
CA THR A 178 2.88 5.23 6.79
C THR A 178 4.33 5.64 6.64
N ILE A 179 4.97 6.03 7.76
CA ILE A 179 6.39 6.39 7.84
C ILE A 179 7.19 5.15 8.25
N GLY A 180 7.28 4.20 7.30
CA GLY A 180 7.88 2.89 7.50
C GLY A 180 9.33 2.80 7.02
N MET A 181 10.02 1.73 7.43
CA MET A 181 11.42 1.46 7.03
C MET A 181 11.60 1.31 5.51
N ALA A 182 10.57 0.86 4.81
CA ALA A 182 10.58 0.69 3.35
C ALA A 182 10.51 2.03 2.59
N CYS A 183 10.04 3.09 3.24
CA CYS A 183 9.76 4.36 2.55
C CYS A 183 11.01 5.17 2.25
N GLY A 184 12.14 4.95 2.93
CA GLY A 184 13.42 5.62 2.65
C GLY A 184 13.37 7.14 2.78
N LEU A 185 12.58 7.67 3.73
CA LEU A 185 12.32 9.11 3.87
C LEU A 185 13.54 9.93 4.35
N GLU A 186 14.65 9.29 4.63
CA GLU A 186 15.93 9.95 4.84
C GLU A 186 16.34 10.81 3.62
N VAL A 187 15.87 10.47 2.43
CA VAL A 187 16.06 11.26 1.20
C VAL A 187 15.45 12.65 1.34
N VAL A 188 14.30 12.76 2.00
CA VAL A 188 13.63 14.05 2.25
C VAL A 188 14.49 14.96 3.12
N LEU A 189 15.11 14.44 4.19
CA LEU A 189 15.98 15.23 5.06
C LEU A 189 17.21 15.74 4.30
N LYS A 190 17.79 14.88 3.45
CA LYS A 190 18.93 15.27 2.60
C LYS A 190 18.54 16.36 1.60
N ALA A 191 17.37 16.22 0.95
CA ALA A 191 16.84 17.21 0.02
C ALA A 191 16.51 18.53 0.74
N ALA A 192 15.85 18.47 1.88
CA ALA A 192 15.53 19.65 2.69
C ALA A 192 16.77 20.45 3.09
N LYS A 193 17.84 19.75 3.48
CA LYS A 193 19.13 20.38 3.81
C LYS A 193 19.75 21.14 2.62
N ARG A 194 19.57 20.60 1.40
CA ARG A 194 20.02 21.27 0.16
C ARG A 194 19.15 22.47 -0.16
N CYS A 195 17.82 22.31 -0.13
CA CYS A 195 16.87 23.40 -0.36
C CYS A 195 17.08 24.56 0.62
N GLN A 196 17.37 24.28 1.89
CA GLN A 196 17.61 25.31 2.91
C GLN A 196 18.85 26.17 2.63
N LYS A 197 19.83 25.64 1.88
CA LYS A 197 21.04 26.35 1.48
C LYS A 197 20.90 27.15 0.18
N ASP A 198 19.83 26.92 -0.56
CA ASP A 198 19.57 27.57 -1.84
C ASP A 198 18.49 28.65 -1.69
N PRO A 199 18.84 29.95 -1.86
CA PRO A 199 17.86 31.03 -1.77
C PRO A 199 16.67 30.87 -2.70
N ALA A 200 16.85 30.27 -3.89
CA ALA A 200 15.78 30.05 -4.87
C ALA A 200 14.77 28.99 -4.39
N LEU A 201 15.13 28.15 -3.43
CA LEU A 201 14.29 27.10 -2.86
C LEU A 201 13.88 27.40 -1.41
N SER A 202 14.04 28.62 -0.94
CA SER A 202 13.72 29.04 0.44
C SER A 202 12.25 28.89 0.80
N SER A 203 11.35 28.91 -0.20
CA SER A 203 9.91 28.68 -0.02
C SER A 203 9.53 27.20 0.06
N VAL A 204 10.43 26.25 -0.27
CA VAL A 204 10.13 24.81 -0.24
C VAL A 204 9.91 24.33 1.18
N LEU A 205 8.82 23.62 1.40
CA LEU A 205 8.53 22.89 2.63
C LEU A 205 8.22 21.43 2.31
N PHE A 206 8.90 20.54 2.99
CA PHE A 206 8.56 19.12 2.99
C PHE A 206 7.59 18.82 4.14
N LEU A 207 6.37 18.42 3.81
CA LEU A 207 5.30 18.12 4.74
C LEU A 207 5.14 16.59 4.86
N ILE A 208 5.39 16.04 6.04
CA ILE A 208 5.32 14.59 6.30
C ILE A 208 4.13 14.31 7.20
N VAL A 209 3.04 13.79 6.63
CA VAL A 209 1.78 13.49 7.32
C VAL A 209 1.64 11.99 7.55
N GLY A 210 1.50 11.59 8.80
CA GLY A 210 1.32 10.18 9.15
C GLY A 210 2.13 9.73 10.36
N ASP A 211 2.19 8.41 10.53
CA ASP A 211 2.94 7.78 11.63
C ASP A 211 3.60 6.49 11.17
N GLY A 212 4.56 5.99 11.94
CA GLY A 212 5.24 4.74 11.63
C GLY A 212 6.55 4.54 12.37
N ALA A 213 7.18 3.39 12.12
CA ALA A 213 8.30 2.89 12.91
C ALA A 213 9.54 3.81 12.91
N VAL A 214 9.74 4.62 11.87
CA VAL A 214 10.93 5.48 11.74
C VAL A 214 10.64 6.96 11.94
N ARG A 215 9.37 7.34 12.23
CA ARG A 215 8.98 8.74 12.38
C ARG A 215 9.80 9.48 13.44
N ALA A 216 9.90 8.92 14.66
CA ALA A 216 10.60 9.56 15.76
C ALA A 216 12.09 9.80 15.42
N SER A 217 12.75 8.81 14.82
CA SER A 217 14.14 8.92 14.40
C SER A 217 14.35 9.98 13.31
N LEU A 218 13.44 10.06 12.31
CA LEU A 218 13.53 11.09 11.27
C LEU A 218 13.31 12.49 11.86
N GLN A 219 12.39 12.63 12.79
CA GLN A 219 12.12 13.92 13.45
C GLN A 219 13.32 14.38 14.28
N GLU A 220 13.95 13.47 15.04
CA GLU A 220 15.19 13.74 15.79
C GLU A 220 16.32 14.16 14.84
N GLN A 221 16.51 13.45 13.72
CA GLN A 221 17.51 13.80 12.72
C GLN A 221 17.26 15.19 12.11
N ALA A 222 15.99 15.54 11.82
CA ALA A 222 15.64 16.86 11.29
C ALA A 222 16.02 17.97 12.28
N VAL A 223 15.71 17.79 13.57
CA VAL A 223 16.08 18.74 14.64
C VAL A 223 17.59 18.85 14.77
N THR A 224 18.30 17.73 14.85
CA THR A 224 19.75 17.69 15.00
C THR A 224 20.48 18.37 13.81
N GLN A 225 19.91 18.26 12.60
CA GLN A 225 20.46 18.90 11.41
C GLN A 225 20.01 20.36 11.24
N GLY A 226 19.16 20.90 12.14
CA GLY A 226 18.67 22.28 12.08
C GLY A 226 17.78 22.53 10.87
N LEU A 227 16.99 21.54 10.42
CA LEU A 227 16.11 21.69 9.28
C LEU A 227 14.84 22.42 9.70
N THR A 228 14.59 23.61 9.11
CA THR A 228 13.41 24.45 9.36
C THR A 228 12.34 24.28 8.29
N ASN A 229 12.67 23.58 7.21
CA ASN A 229 11.81 23.36 6.05
C ASN A 229 11.29 21.92 5.94
N VAL A 230 11.19 21.21 7.09
CA VAL A 230 10.53 19.91 7.23
C VAL A 230 9.55 19.98 8.38
N GLN A 231 8.29 19.66 8.11
CA GLN A 231 7.24 19.57 9.11
C GLN A 231 6.70 18.14 9.23
N PHE A 232 6.62 17.63 10.46
CA PHE A 232 6.04 16.34 10.77
C PHE A 232 4.67 16.51 11.41
N ILE A 233 3.65 16.08 10.68
CA ILE A 233 2.27 16.00 11.18
C ILE A 233 2.04 14.57 11.64
N GLY A 234 1.38 14.40 12.75
CA GLY A 234 1.02 13.08 13.26
C GLY A 234 0.02 12.35 12.37
N ARG A 235 -0.54 11.30 12.92
CA ARG A 235 -1.62 10.57 12.27
C ARG A 235 -2.87 11.45 12.20
N VAL A 236 -3.45 11.54 11.01
CA VAL A 236 -4.72 12.21 10.72
C VAL A 236 -5.79 11.17 10.43
N SER A 237 -7.07 11.54 10.53
CA SER A 237 -8.15 10.64 10.15
C SER A 237 -8.23 10.46 8.63
N LYS A 238 -8.88 9.39 8.18
CA LYS A 238 -8.99 9.10 6.74
C LYS A 238 -9.78 10.18 6.01
N GLU A 239 -10.76 10.74 6.69
CA GLU A 239 -11.63 11.80 6.18
C GLU A 239 -10.89 13.13 5.99
N GLN A 240 -9.78 13.35 6.70
CA GLN A 240 -8.96 14.55 6.59
C GLN A 240 -7.88 14.45 5.50
N ILE A 241 -7.57 13.24 5.03
CA ILE A 241 -6.52 13.04 4.02
C ILE A 241 -6.74 13.90 2.77
N PRO A 242 -7.97 14.05 2.22
CA PRO A 242 -8.19 14.89 1.04
C PRO A 242 -7.80 16.36 1.26
N ASP A 243 -8.12 16.94 2.41
CA ASP A 243 -7.72 18.33 2.73
C ASP A 243 -6.20 18.47 2.80
N TRP A 244 -5.50 17.48 3.39
CA TRP A 244 -4.04 17.47 3.44
C TRP A 244 -3.41 17.28 2.05
N LEU A 245 -4.01 16.48 1.17
CA LEU A 245 -3.57 16.36 -0.23
C LEU A 245 -3.79 17.68 -0.97
N GLN A 246 -4.91 18.36 -0.70
CA GLN A 246 -5.23 19.64 -1.36
C GLN A 246 -4.22 20.73 -1.02
N VAL A 247 -3.62 20.72 0.17
CA VAL A 247 -2.56 21.65 0.59
C VAL A 247 -1.26 21.47 -0.19
N CYS A 248 -0.97 20.26 -0.68
CA CYS A 248 0.27 19.95 -1.37
C CYS A 248 0.28 20.56 -2.79
N ASP A 249 1.41 21.10 -3.18
CA ASP A 249 1.68 21.53 -4.56
C ASP A 249 2.22 20.34 -5.37
N ALA A 250 2.95 19.41 -4.72
CA ALA A 250 3.36 18.11 -5.26
C ALA A 250 3.30 17.03 -4.18
N CYS A 251 3.01 15.80 -4.57
CA CYS A 251 3.01 14.65 -3.67
C CYS A 251 4.26 13.78 -3.91
N LEU A 252 4.99 13.49 -2.85
CA LEU A 252 6.12 12.56 -2.89
C LEU A 252 5.63 11.13 -2.65
N VAL A 253 5.96 10.23 -3.56
CA VAL A 253 5.82 8.78 -3.37
C VAL A 253 7.19 8.15 -3.48
N HIS A 254 7.66 7.53 -2.40
CA HIS A 254 9.03 7.04 -2.34
C HIS A 254 9.13 5.69 -1.63
N LEU A 255 9.96 4.80 -2.16
CA LEU A 255 10.41 3.55 -1.56
C LEU A 255 11.93 3.42 -1.70
N LYS A 256 12.54 2.61 -0.83
CA LYS A 256 13.97 2.28 -0.93
C LYS A 256 14.29 1.55 -2.24
N SER A 257 15.54 1.68 -2.69
CA SER A 257 16.04 0.97 -3.88
C SER A 257 16.24 -0.51 -3.56
N GLN A 258 15.18 -1.30 -3.75
CA GLN A 258 15.18 -2.76 -3.58
C GLN A 258 14.41 -3.41 -4.73
N PRO A 259 14.92 -4.52 -5.32
CA PRO A 259 14.25 -5.19 -6.46
C PRO A 259 12.79 -5.57 -6.17
N LEU A 260 12.47 -5.95 -4.94
CA LEU A 260 11.10 -6.27 -4.54
C LEU A 260 10.14 -5.10 -4.74
N PHE A 261 10.61 -3.88 -4.50
CA PHE A 261 9.75 -2.69 -4.58
C PHE A 261 9.48 -2.24 -6.02
N GLU A 262 10.20 -2.78 -7.01
CA GLU A 262 9.93 -2.50 -8.43
C GLU A 262 8.60 -3.08 -8.93
N THR A 263 8.02 -4.02 -8.19
CA THR A 263 6.72 -4.63 -8.49
C THR A 263 5.58 -4.06 -7.67
N VAL A 264 5.86 -3.12 -6.76
CA VAL A 264 4.87 -2.52 -5.87
C VAL A 264 4.22 -1.31 -6.54
N LEU A 265 2.88 -1.25 -6.47
CA LEU A 265 2.09 -0.06 -6.81
C LEU A 265 1.61 0.61 -5.51
N PRO A 266 2.31 1.65 -5.00
CA PRO A 266 1.90 2.33 -3.79
C PRO A 266 0.52 2.99 -3.95
N SER A 267 -0.41 2.74 -3.02
CA SER A 267 -1.77 3.30 -3.04
C SER A 267 -1.80 4.83 -3.04
N LYS A 268 -0.76 5.47 -2.51
CA LYS A 268 -0.59 6.94 -2.50
C LYS A 268 -0.63 7.57 -3.89
N ILE A 269 -0.21 6.84 -4.94
CA ILE A 269 -0.30 7.30 -6.33
C ILE A 269 -1.75 7.58 -6.70
N PHE A 270 -2.65 6.65 -6.35
CA PHE A 270 -4.06 6.76 -6.68
C PHE A 270 -4.75 7.90 -5.92
N GLU A 271 -4.41 8.08 -4.63
CA GLU A 271 -4.93 9.16 -3.80
C GLU A 271 -4.45 10.54 -4.31
N ALA A 272 -3.16 10.69 -4.62
CA ALA A 272 -2.59 11.93 -5.13
C ALA A 272 -3.19 12.29 -6.51
N PHE A 273 -3.22 11.34 -7.44
CA PHE A 273 -3.82 11.55 -8.75
C PHE A 273 -5.32 11.81 -8.68
N GLY A 274 -6.05 11.12 -7.79
CA GLY A 274 -7.46 11.38 -7.56
C GLY A 274 -7.76 12.81 -7.10
N MET A 275 -6.80 13.45 -6.42
CA MET A 275 -6.84 14.86 -6.01
C MET A 275 -6.17 15.81 -7.03
N SER A 276 -5.91 15.35 -8.25
CA SER A 276 -5.22 16.11 -9.31
C SER A 276 -3.89 16.69 -8.86
N LYS A 277 -3.13 15.96 -8.01
CA LYS A 277 -1.81 16.38 -7.55
C LYS A 277 -0.72 15.73 -8.39
N PRO A 278 0.27 16.53 -8.89
CA PRO A 278 1.42 15.96 -9.55
C PRO A 278 2.26 15.16 -8.56
N ILE A 279 2.91 14.11 -9.05
CA ILE A 279 3.71 13.21 -8.22
C ILE A 279 5.19 13.39 -8.53
N ILE A 280 6.02 13.43 -7.49
CA ILE A 280 7.45 13.13 -7.58
C ILE A 280 7.61 11.68 -7.08
N LEU A 281 7.99 10.79 -8.00
CA LEU A 281 8.05 9.36 -7.73
C LEU A 281 9.49 8.87 -7.61
N GLY A 282 9.91 8.47 -6.41
CA GLY A 282 11.16 7.75 -6.17
C GLY A 282 10.91 6.24 -6.00
N VAL A 283 10.36 5.60 -7.02
CA VAL A 283 10.12 4.15 -7.10
C VAL A 283 10.34 3.70 -8.53
N ARG A 284 11.12 2.64 -8.73
CA ARG A 284 11.35 2.04 -10.05
C ARG A 284 10.22 1.06 -10.44
N GLY A 285 10.29 0.53 -11.66
CA GLY A 285 9.46 -0.58 -12.10
C GLY A 285 8.04 -0.21 -12.44
N GLU A 286 7.05 -0.91 -11.89
CA GLU A 286 5.64 -0.75 -12.28
C GLU A 286 5.06 0.62 -11.92
N ALA A 287 5.45 1.15 -10.76
CA ALA A 287 5.00 2.48 -10.35
C ALA A 287 5.54 3.58 -11.26
N ALA A 288 6.82 3.50 -11.67
CA ALA A 288 7.43 4.43 -12.61
C ALA A 288 6.68 4.42 -13.95
N LYS A 289 6.48 3.22 -14.52
CA LYS A 289 5.73 3.07 -15.78
C LYS A 289 4.32 3.64 -15.70
N LEU A 290 3.63 3.46 -14.57
CA LEU A 290 2.29 4.00 -14.38
C LEU A 290 2.31 5.53 -14.41
N VAL A 291 3.22 6.16 -13.66
CA VAL A 291 3.31 7.64 -13.57
C VAL A 291 3.72 8.24 -14.93
N GLU A 292 4.64 7.60 -15.65
CA GLU A 292 5.05 8.00 -17.00
C GLU A 292 3.91 7.89 -18.02
N LEU A 293 3.19 6.75 -18.05
CA LEU A 293 2.04 6.54 -18.94
C LEU A 293 0.89 7.50 -18.64
N ALA A 294 0.68 7.84 -17.38
CA ALA A 294 -0.32 8.80 -16.95
C ALA A 294 0.08 10.25 -17.28
N GLY A 295 1.36 10.53 -17.58
CA GLY A 295 1.87 11.89 -17.69
C GLY A 295 1.74 12.68 -16.39
N GLY A 296 1.62 12.00 -15.24
CA GLY A 296 1.12 12.57 -13.99
C GLY A 296 2.21 13.07 -13.04
N GLY A 297 3.50 13.07 -13.45
CA GLY A 297 4.55 13.50 -12.54
C GLY A 297 5.96 13.27 -13.05
N LEU A 298 6.93 13.46 -12.18
CA LEU A 298 8.36 13.27 -12.44
C LEU A 298 8.86 12.01 -11.73
N VAL A 299 9.53 11.14 -12.46
CA VAL A 299 10.19 9.95 -11.89
C VAL A 299 11.64 10.29 -11.57
N ILE A 300 12.06 9.95 -10.36
CA ILE A 300 13.43 10.15 -9.88
C ILE A 300 14.02 8.81 -9.42
N GLU A 301 15.33 8.72 -9.38
CA GLU A 301 15.99 7.56 -8.78
C GLU A 301 15.66 7.47 -7.28
N PRO A 302 15.28 6.27 -6.78
CA PRO A 302 15.06 6.08 -5.35
C PRO A 302 16.28 6.49 -4.53
N GLU A 303 16.02 7.13 -3.38
CA GLU A 303 17.06 7.58 -2.42
C GLU A 303 18.01 8.66 -2.97
N ASN A 304 17.74 9.21 -4.18
CA ASN A 304 18.52 10.29 -4.79
C ASN A 304 17.96 11.67 -4.40
N ALA A 305 18.63 12.32 -3.45
CA ALA A 305 18.20 13.61 -2.94
C ALA A 305 18.49 14.76 -3.93
N ASP A 306 19.47 14.63 -4.84
CA ASP A 306 19.76 15.65 -5.85
C ASP A 306 18.62 15.71 -6.87
N GLU A 307 18.19 14.56 -7.38
CA GLU A 307 17.07 14.49 -8.30
C GLU A 307 15.75 14.94 -7.64
N LEU A 308 15.53 14.65 -6.35
CA LEU A 308 14.38 15.18 -5.61
C LEU A 308 14.39 16.71 -5.56
N VAL A 309 15.53 17.31 -5.31
CA VAL A 309 15.68 18.79 -5.31
C VAL A 309 15.40 19.37 -6.69
N GLU A 310 15.95 18.75 -7.75
CA GLU A 310 15.73 19.23 -9.11
C GLU A 310 14.27 19.06 -9.57
N ALA A 311 13.61 17.95 -9.18
CA ALA A 311 12.20 17.76 -9.45
C ALA A 311 11.32 18.82 -8.76
N VAL A 312 11.60 19.13 -7.48
CA VAL A 312 10.92 20.21 -6.75
C VAL A 312 11.17 21.57 -7.43
N ARG A 313 12.42 21.86 -7.78
CA ARG A 313 12.79 23.10 -8.50
C ARG A 313 12.03 23.21 -9.81
N TRP A 314 12.00 22.16 -10.59
CA TRP A 314 11.31 22.13 -11.87
C TRP A 314 9.82 22.44 -11.72
N MET A 315 9.15 21.80 -10.76
CA MET A 315 7.72 22.02 -10.51
C MET A 315 7.41 23.45 -10.02
N MET A 316 8.32 24.06 -9.24
CA MET A 316 8.19 25.46 -8.82
C MET A 316 8.31 26.45 -10.00
N VAL A 317 9.23 26.18 -10.92
CA VAL A 317 9.48 27.05 -12.08
C VAL A 317 8.43 26.86 -13.17
N HIS A 318 7.80 25.69 -13.23
CA HIS A 318 6.81 25.33 -14.24
C HIS A 318 5.43 25.00 -13.62
N PRO A 319 4.77 25.93 -12.92
CA PRO A 319 3.55 25.65 -12.18
C PRO A 319 2.39 25.18 -13.08
N GLU A 320 2.26 25.72 -14.28
CA GLU A 320 1.21 25.32 -15.22
C GLU A 320 1.37 23.87 -15.69
N GLN A 321 2.61 23.47 -16.08
CA GLN A 321 2.89 22.11 -16.46
C GLN A 321 2.73 21.14 -15.29
N SER A 322 3.12 21.56 -14.09
CA SER A 322 2.94 20.79 -12.87
C SER A 322 1.46 20.55 -12.57
N HIS A 323 0.62 21.56 -12.71
CA HIS A 323 -0.84 21.44 -12.58
C HIS A 323 -1.42 20.51 -13.66
N GLN A 324 -0.95 20.64 -14.92
CA GLN A 324 -1.39 19.77 -16.00
C GLN A 324 -1.06 18.30 -15.73
N MET A 325 0.14 18.01 -15.22
CA MET A 325 0.50 16.65 -14.77
C MET A 325 -0.50 16.09 -13.75
N GLY A 326 -0.91 16.91 -12.78
CA GLY A 326 -1.93 16.50 -11.80
C GLY A 326 -3.28 16.14 -12.47
N HIS A 327 -3.71 16.95 -13.43
CA HIS A 327 -4.94 16.69 -14.19
C HIS A 327 -4.85 15.45 -15.07
N ASP A 328 -3.72 15.25 -15.76
CA ASP A 328 -3.48 14.07 -16.59
C ASP A 328 -3.48 12.78 -15.75
N GLY A 329 -2.80 12.80 -14.60
CA GLY A 329 -2.82 11.73 -13.63
C GLY A 329 -4.24 11.40 -13.13
N CYS A 330 -5.04 12.43 -12.84
CA CYS A 330 -6.43 12.26 -12.42
C CYS A 330 -7.29 11.62 -13.53
N ALA A 331 -7.18 12.11 -14.75
CA ALA A 331 -7.90 11.56 -15.90
C ALA A 331 -7.51 10.10 -16.15
N TRP A 332 -6.24 9.76 -15.99
CA TRP A 332 -5.73 8.40 -16.11
C TRP A 332 -6.32 7.45 -15.08
N VAL A 333 -6.25 7.80 -13.78
CA VAL A 333 -6.76 6.92 -12.73
C VAL A 333 -8.27 6.79 -12.75
N ARG A 334 -8.99 7.83 -13.17
CA ARG A 334 -10.45 7.78 -13.37
C ARG A 334 -10.84 6.74 -14.43
N ARG A 335 -10.03 6.59 -15.47
CA ARG A 335 -10.30 5.63 -16.56
C ARG A 335 -9.91 4.20 -16.21
N HIS A 336 -8.81 4.01 -15.47
CA HIS A 336 -8.19 2.70 -15.32
C HIS A 336 -8.24 2.13 -13.90
N TYR A 337 -8.45 2.99 -12.89
CA TYR A 337 -8.33 2.63 -11.47
C TYR A 337 -9.51 3.17 -10.64
N ASP A 338 -10.67 3.29 -11.26
CA ASP A 338 -11.92 3.58 -10.56
C ASP A 338 -12.29 2.40 -9.67
N ARG A 339 -12.48 2.66 -8.36
CA ARG A 339 -12.70 1.61 -7.37
C ARG A 339 -14.03 0.88 -7.59
N ASP A 340 -15.08 1.59 -8.00
CA ASP A 340 -16.40 0.99 -8.19
C ASP A 340 -16.34 0.01 -9.36
N HIS A 341 -15.73 0.42 -10.47
CA HIS A 341 -15.52 -0.46 -11.61
C HIS A 341 -14.64 -1.69 -11.27
N LEU A 342 -13.59 -1.51 -10.48
CA LEU A 342 -12.75 -2.61 -10.01
C LEU A 342 -13.50 -3.54 -9.05
N SER A 343 -14.40 -3.00 -8.23
CA SER A 343 -15.26 -3.76 -7.32
C SER A 343 -16.28 -4.59 -8.08
N ASP A 344 -16.92 -4.02 -9.11
CA ASP A 344 -17.84 -4.75 -9.98
C ASP A 344 -17.14 -5.92 -10.67
N ARG A 345 -15.96 -5.67 -11.24
CA ARG A 345 -15.14 -6.73 -11.83
C ARG A 345 -14.80 -7.83 -10.81
N TYR A 346 -14.52 -7.46 -9.57
CA TYR A 346 -14.24 -8.44 -8.54
C TYR A 346 -15.49 -9.26 -8.17
N LEU A 347 -16.65 -8.63 -8.07
CA LEU A 347 -17.94 -9.31 -7.84
C LEU A 347 -18.25 -10.30 -8.96
N GLU A 348 -18.06 -9.93 -10.22
CA GLU A 348 -18.24 -10.83 -11.36
C GLU A 348 -17.32 -12.06 -11.28
N LEU A 349 -16.06 -11.88 -10.85
CA LEU A 349 -15.14 -12.99 -10.60
C LEU A 349 -15.66 -13.90 -9.48
N LEU A 350 -16.09 -13.34 -8.36
CA LEU A 350 -16.62 -14.11 -7.24
C LEU A 350 -17.88 -14.92 -7.62
N ASP A 351 -18.79 -14.33 -8.39
CA ASP A 351 -20.00 -15.01 -8.86
C ASP A 351 -19.65 -16.17 -9.81
N ARG A 352 -18.72 -15.97 -10.73
CA ARG A 352 -18.20 -17.02 -11.61
C ARG A 352 -17.59 -18.15 -10.81
N TRP A 353 -16.72 -17.85 -9.85
CA TRP A 353 -16.04 -18.84 -9.02
C TRP A 353 -17.00 -19.61 -8.10
N ARG A 354 -18.06 -18.95 -7.63
CA ARG A 354 -19.13 -19.59 -6.88
C ARG A 354 -19.92 -20.57 -7.76
N ALA A 355 -20.19 -20.21 -9.02
CA ALA A 355 -20.89 -21.06 -9.98
C ALA A 355 -20.06 -22.30 -10.36
N ASP A 356 -18.76 -22.14 -10.56
CA ASP A 356 -17.83 -23.23 -10.88
C ASP A 356 -17.61 -24.24 -9.72
N GLY A 357 -18.23 -24.00 -8.57
CA GLY A 357 -18.19 -24.91 -7.41
C GLY A 357 -16.79 -25.17 -6.83
N GLY A 358 -15.87 -24.23 -7.00
CA GLY A 358 -14.50 -24.35 -6.51
C GLY A 358 -13.62 -25.32 -7.33
N VAL A 359 -14.05 -25.69 -8.51
CA VAL A 359 -13.21 -26.40 -9.48
C VAL A 359 -12.38 -25.34 -10.24
N GLY A 360 -11.32 -24.87 -9.63
CA GLY A 360 -10.25 -24.28 -10.43
C GLY A 360 -9.87 -25.33 -11.48
N LYS A 361 -9.81 -24.92 -12.75
CA LYS A 361 -9.40 -25.80 -13.87
C LYS A 361 -8.11 -26.53 -13.45
N LYS A 362 -8.27 -27.73 -12.92
CA LYS A 362 -7.21 -28.73 -12.91
C LYS A 362 -7.23 -29.31 -14.30
N ASP A 363 -6.16 -29.03 -15.01
CA ASP A 363 -5.74 -29.72 -16.24
C ASP A 363 -6.80 -29.83 -17.35
N LEU A 364 -6.69 -28.91 -18.32
CA LEU A 364 -6.87 -29.20 -19.73
C LEU A 364 -5.55 -28.99 -20.44
#